data_1a8432a627acbd852061119f08db90dc
#
_entry.id   1a8432a627acbd852061119f08db90dc
#
_cell.length_a   1.000
_cell.length_b   1.000
_cell.length_c   1.000
_cell.angle_alpha   90.00
_cell.angle_beta   90.00
_cell.angle_gamma   90.00
#
_symmetry.space_group_name_H-M   'P 1'
#
loop_
_entity.id
_entity.type
_entity.pdbx_description
1 polymer ?
#
loop_
_entity_poly.entity_id
_entity_poly.type
_entity_poly.pdbx_seq_one_letter_code
_entity_poly.pdbx_strand_id
1 'polypeptide(L)'
;MRRVIHFDELNSTSVYSHQHLEELENFDVVSCDKQTFGHGQFERKWYSSDKNGGNVYISIILKPSNLEHLNELTRFIALIAASTLEEYGLKPAFKFPNDILINGKKIAGFLAESEFIGTTCKGIIVGCGINLNLEENELKNIDQPATSIFNETKKRVDKKEFLDKLFFNFEKEYEEFLVSGIKGEKLC
;
A
#
# COMPACT_ATOMS: atom_id res chain seq x y z
N MET A 1 -1.82 5.03 -19.08
CA MET A 1 -0.41 4.70 -18.68
C MET A 1 -0.21 5.28 -17.29
N ARG A 2 0.22 4.47 -16.32
CA ARG A 2 0.46 4.91 -14.95
C ARG A 2 1.58 5.95 -14.89
N ARG A 3 1.32 7.12 -14.31
CA ARG A 3 2.32 8.15 -14.02
C ARG A 3 2.76 7.99 -12.56
N VAL A 4 4.06 7.94 -12.30
CA VAL A 4 4.63 7.94 -10.94
C VAL A 4 5.22 9.32 -10.66
N ILE A 5 4.69 9.97 -9.62
CA ILE A 5 5.15 11.25 -9.11
C ILE A 5 5.96 10.95 -7.87
N HIS A 6 7.27 11.08 -7.96
CA HIS A 6 8.21 10.69 -6.91
C HIS A 6 8.84 11.89 -6.23
N PHE A 7 9.00 11.79 -4.91
CA PHE A 7 9.63 12.78 -4.04
C PHE A 7 10.69 12.12 -3.15
N ASP A 8 11.76 12.83 -2.85
CA ASP A 8 12.74 12.37 -1.87
C ASP A 8 12.10 12.31 -0.48
N GLU A 9 11.36 13.35 -0.09
CA GLU A 9 10.68 13.43 1.21
C GLU A 9 9.31 14.11 1.08
N LEU A 10 8.31 13.57 1.78
CA LEU A 10 6.98 14.17 1.97
C LEU A 10 6.57 14.07 3.44
N ASN A 11 5.60 14.87 3.86
CA ASN A 11 4.93 14.62 5.14
C ASN A 11 4.17 13.28 5.08
N SER A 12 3.36 13.08 4.04
CA SER A 12 2.65 11.83 3.75
C SER A 12 2.25 11.81 2.28
N THR A 13 2.39 10.65 1.62
CA THR A 13 1.91 10.47 0.24
C THR A 13 0.39 10.64 0.16
N SER A 14 -0.37 10.17 1.16
CA SER A 14 -1.84 10.33 1.20
C SER A 14 -2.23 11.78 1.36
N VAL A 15 -1.59 12.55 2.27
CA VAL A 15 -1.87 13.98 2.45
C VAL A 15 -1.59 14.76 1.18
N TYR A 16 -0.45 14.52 0.53
CA TYR A 16 -0.14 15.15 -0.75
C TYR A 16 -1.22 14.82 -1.80
N SER A 17 -1.62 13.55 -1.88
CA SER A 17 -2.64 13.09 -2.83
C SER A 17 -4.00 13.74 -2.60
N HIS A 18 -4.42 13.92 -1.35
CA HIS A 18 -5.65 14.66 -1.02
C HIS A 18 -5.58 16.12 -1.47
N GLN A 19 -4.46 16.81 -1.21
CA GLN A 19 -4.28 18.20 -1.57
C GLN A 19 -4.26 18.46 -3.08
N HIS A 20 -3.87 17.46 -3.87
CA HIS A 20 -3.71 17.55 -5.33
C HIS A 20 -4.65 16.62 -6.11
N LEU A 21 -5.74 16.11 -5.48
CA LEU A 21 -6.60 15.11 -6.08
C LEU A 21 -7.22 15.55 -7.42
N GLU A 22 -7.50 16.82 -7.59
CA GLU A 22 -8.06 17.37 -8.84
C GLU A 22 -7.05 17.33 -10.00
N GLU A 23 -5.75 17.43 -9.70
CA GLU A 23 -4.66 17.44 -10.69
C GLU A 23 -4.16 16.02 -11.02
N LEU A 24 -4.49 15.05 -10.16
CA LEU A 24 -4.09 13.66 -10.30
C LEU A 24 -5.11 12.90 -11.15
N GLU A 25 -4.60 12.01 -12.00
CA GLU A 25 -5.41 11.17 -12.88
C GLU A 25 -5.64 9.78 -12.28
N ASN A 26 -6.59 9.03 -12.85
CA ASN A 26 -6.83 7.64 -12.49
C ASN A 26 -5.56 6.80 -12.73
N PHE A 27 -5.14 6.01 -11.74
CA PHE A 27 -3.90 5.22 -11.70
C PHE A 27 -2.60 6.04 -11.52
N ASP A 28 -2.66 7.34 -11.30
CA ASP A 28 -1.46 8.04 -10.83
C ASP A 28 -1.00 7.48 -9.49
N VAL A 29 0.31 7.48 -9.29
CA VAL A 29 0.94 7.01 -8.05
C VAL A 29 1.82 8.11 -7.50
N VAL A 30 1.52 8.55 -6.29
CA VAL A 30 2.41 9.40 -5.50
C VAL A 30 3.31 8.51 -4.67
N SER A 31 4.61 8.72 -4.74
CA SER A 31 5.60 7.94 -3.98
C SER A 31 6.66 8.83 -3.34
N CYS A 32 7.26 8.36 -2.25
CA CYS A 32 8.44 9.03 -1.70
C CYS A 32 9.43 8.01 -1.10
N ASP A 33 10.64 8.50 -0.83
CA ASP A 33 11.65 7.71 -0.14
C ASP A 33 11.50 7.79 1.37
N LYS A 34 10.99 8.93 1.88
CA LYS A 34 10.77 9.15 3.31
C LYS A 34 9.48 9.90 3.58
N GLN A 35 8.77 9.48 4.63
CA GLN A 35 7.65 10.25 5.18
C GLN A 35 8.00 10.82 6.55
N THR A 36 7.78 12.12 6.76
CA THR A 36 8.00 12.76 8.08
C THR A 36 6.77 12.61 9.00
N PHE A 37 5.60 12.37 8.42
CA PHE A 37 4.33 12.25 9.13
C PHE A 37 3.42 11.16 8.52
N GLY A 38 4.02 9.99 8.21
CA GLY A 38 3.27 8.83 7.71
C GLY A 38 2.22 8.40 8.75
N HIS A 39 0.99 8.16 8.29
CA HIS A 39 -0.11 7.73 9.16
C HIS A 39 -0.88 6.56 8.57
N GLY A 40 -1.52 5.81 9.44
CA GLY A 40 -2.47 4.75 9.13
C GLY A 40 -3.82 5.05 9.75
N GLN A 41 -4.67 4.02 9.91
CA GLN A 41 -5.97 4.17 10.57
C GLN A 41 -5.84 4.73 11.99
N PHE A 42 -6.81 5.57 12.38
CA PHE A 42 -6.87 6.19 13.73
C PHE A 42 -5.60 6.99 14.08
N GLU A 43 -5.02 7.69 13.10
CA GLU A 43 -3.82 8.52 13.26
C GLU A 43 -2.58 7.77 13.81
N ARG A 44 -2.57 6.44 13.73
CA ARG A 44 -1.40 5.65 14.12
C ARG A 44 -0.25 5.98 13.19
N LYS A 45 0.92 6.25 13.76
CA LYS A 45 2.11 6.55 12.97
C LYS A 45 2.54 5.35 12.14
N TRP A 46 2.90 5.62 10.88
CA TRP A 46 3.63 4.67 10.05
C TRP A 46 5.13 5.01 10.13
N TYR A 47 5.94 4.02 10.53
CA TYR A 47 7.38 4.21 10.63
C TYR A 47 7.99 4.46 9.26
N SER A 48 8.85 5.46 9.17
CA SER A 48 9.64 5.76 7.97
C SER A 48 11.12 5.61 8.27
N SER A 49 11.78 4.79 7.46
CA SER A 49 13.23 4.62 7.53
C SER A 49 13.93 5.84 6.96
N ASP A 50 15.09 6.18 7.53
CA ASP A 50 16.00 7.19 6.95
C ASP A 50 16.88 6.61 5.84
N LYS A 51 16.79 5.30 5.56
CA LYS A 51 17.54 4.62 4.51
C LYS A 51 16.70 4.51 3.25
N ASN A 52 17.24 4.97 2.11
CA ASN A 52 16.61 4.80 0.81
C ASN A 52 16.35 3.32 0.51
N GLY A 53 15.17 3.01 -0.02
CA GLY A 53 14.76 1.65 -0.35
C GLY A 53 14.41 0.77 0.86
N GLY A 54 14.32 1.33 2.06
CA GLY A 54 13.90 0.60 3.26
C GLY A 54 12.45 0.12 3.19
N ASN A 55 11.57 0.97 2.65
CA ASN A 55 10.14 0.69 2.58
C ASN A 55 9.51 1.20 1.28
N VAL A 56 8.31 0.71 0.99
CA VAL A 56 7.37 1.33 0.05
C VAL A 56 6.50 2.31 0.82
N TYR A 57 6.44 3.54 0.34
CA TYR A 57 5.48 4.56 0.73
C TYR A 57 4.86 5.11 -0.55
N ILE A 58 3.64 4.67 -0.85
CA ILE A 58 2.92 5.11 -2.04
C ILE A 58 1.46 5.40 -1.72
N SER A 59 0.85 6.25 -2.54
CA SER A 59 -0.59 6.41 -2.63
C SER A 59 -1.01 6.23 -4.09
N ILE A 60 -1.93 5.30 -4.33
CA ILE A 60 -2.53 5.04 -5.64
C ILE A 60 -3.81 5.85 -5.73
N ILE A 61 -3.97 6.59 -6.80
CA ILE A 61 -5.16 7.39 -7.07
C ILE A 61 -6.11 6.58 -7.96
N LEU A 62 -7.34 6.42 -7.51
CA LEU A 62 -8.38 5.72 -8.24
C LEU A 62 -9.57 6.63 -8.45
N LYS A 63 -10.07 6.70 -9.70
CA LYS A 63 -11.30 7.43 -10.07
C LYS A 63 -12.26 6.46 -10.78
N PRO A 64 -12.77 5.45 -10.05
CA PRO A 64 -13.60 4.41 -10.64
C PRO A 64 -14.97 4.95 -11.05
N SER A 65 -15.52 4.44 -12.14
CA SER A 65 -16.88 4.73 -12.59
C SER A 65 -17.95 3.94 -11.80
N ASN A 66 -17.55 2.83 -11.16
CA ASN A 66 -18.39 1.99 -10.31
C ASN A 66 -17.85 1.96 -8.88
N LEU A 67 -18.73 2.23 -7.90
CA LEU A 67 -18.38 2.25 -6.47
C LEU A 67 -19.01 1.09 -5.69
N GLU A 68 -19.59 0.11 -6.36
CA GLU A 68 -20.32 -1.00 -5.73
C GLU A 68 -19.45 -1.77 -4.72
N HIS A 69 -18.18 -2.00 -5.07
CA HIS A 69 -17.24 -2.75 -4.25
C HIS A 69 -16.24 -1.87 -3.48
N LEU A 70 -16.55 -0.58 -3.31
CA LEU A 70 -15.64 0.37 -2.63
C LEU A 70 -15.22 -0.09 -1.22
N ASN A 71 -16.14 -0.68 -0.48
CA ASN A 71 -15.89 -1.20 0.87
C ASN A 71 -14.91 -2.40 0.91
N GLU A 72 -14.69 -3.06 -0.23
CA GLU A 72 -13.76 -4.18 -0.37
C GLU A 72 -12.37 -3.75 -0.87
N LEU A 73 -12.22 -2.50 -1.33
CA LEU A 73 -11.01 -2.03 -2.03
C LEU A 73 -9.73 -2.19 -1.20
N THR A 74 -9.78 -1.84 0.09
CA THR A 74 -8.62 -2.02 0.99
C THR A 74 -8.19 -3.48 1.08
N ARG A 75 -9.17 -4.40 1.17
CA ARG A 75 -8.91 -5.83 1.20
C ARG A 75 -8.38 -6.32 -0.16
N PHE A 76 -8.95 -5.85 -1.25
CA PHE A 76 -8.48 -6.20 -2.60
C PHE A 76 -7.00 -5.86 -2.78
N ILE A 77 -6.58 -4.63 -2.45
CA ILE A 77 -5.19 -4.21 -2.57
C ILE A 77 -4.27 -5.01 -1.63
N ALA A 78 -4.74 -5.32 -0.43
CA ALA A 78 -3.99 -6.17 0.49
C ALA A 78 -3.79 -7.59 -0.08
N LEU A 79 -4.78 -8.15 -0.80
CA LEU A 79 -4.66 -9.44 -1.49
C LEU A 79 -3.62 -9.40 -2.60
N ILE A 80 -3.61 -8.33 -3.40
CA ILE A 80 -2.60 -8.12 -4.46
C ILE A 80 -1.20 -8.04 -3.85
N ALA A 81 -1.04 -7.28 -2.76
CA ALA A 81 0.25 -7.19 -2.08
C ALA A 81 0.66 -8.53 -1.45
N ALA A 82 -0.28 -9.30 -0.91
CA ALA A 82 -0.01 -10.65 -0.38
C ALA A 82 0.50 -11.58 -1.49
N SER A 83 -0.18 -11.65 -2.65
CA SER A 83 0.30 -12.41 -3.80
C SER A 83 1.70 -11.99 -4.25
N THR A 84 1.98 -10.67 -4.23
CA THR A 84 3.31 -10.17 -4.55
C THR A 84 4.36 -10.61 -3.52
N LEU A 85 4.03 -10.62 -2.22
CA LEU A 85 4.92 -11.09 -1.16
C LEU A 85 5.20 -12.61 -1.26
N GLU A 86 4.24 -13.41 -1.73
CA GLU A 86 4.41 -14.84 -1.99
C GLU A 86 5.49 -15.12 -3.05
N GLU A 87 5.65 -14.25 -4.04
CA GLU A 87 6.72 -14.36 -5.05
C GLU A 87 8.13 -14.23 -4.43
N TYR A 88 8.24 -13.62 -3.24
CA TYR A 88 9.48 -13.55 -2.46
C TYR A 88 9.64 -14.71 -1.47
N GLY A 89 8.78 -15.75 -1.56
CA GLY A 89 8.83 -16.95 -0.72
C GLY A 89 8.25 -16.74 0.69
N LEU A 90 7.50 -15.68 0.91
CA LEU A 90 6.83 -15.41 2.18
C LEU A 90 5.45 -16.09 2.24
N LYS A 91 4.92 -16.27 3.45
CA LYS A 91 3.58 -16.80 3.70
C LYS A 91 2.76 -15.72 4.40
N PRO A 92 2.12 -14.81 3.65
CA PRO A 92 1.34 -13.73 4.24
C PRO A 92 0.05 -14.25 4.88
N ALA A 93 -0.30 -13.65 6.02
CA ALA A 93 -1.59 -13.80 6.68
C ALA A 93 -2.27 -12.43 6.74
N PHE A 94 -3.55 -12.39 6.43
CA PHE A 94 -4.32 -11.15 6.49
C PHE A 94 -4.79 -10.87 7.91
N LYS A 95 -4.51 -9.68 8.44
CA LYS A 95 -5.07 -9.18 9.68
C LYS A 95 -6.08 -8.08 9.37
N PHE A 96 -7.35 -8.42 9.52
CA PHE A 96 -8.44 -7.50 9.25
C PHE A 96 -8.32 -6.21 10.09
N PRO A 97 -8.66 -5.02 9.53
CA PRO A 97 -9.23 -4.84 8.20
C PRO A 97 -8.19 -4.58 7.08
N ASN A 98 -6.93 -4.29 7.40
CA ASN A 98 -6.01 -3.63 6.46
C ASN A 98 -4.52 -3.96 6.62
N ASP A 99 -4.17 -4.97 7.40
CA ASP A 99 -2.77 -5.32 7.66
C ASP A 99 -2.41 -6.70 7.06
N ILE A 100 -1.17 -6.85 6.60
CA ILE A 100 -0.58 -8.15 6.27
C ILE A 100 0.49 -8.48 7.30
N LEU A 101 0.46 -9.71 7.78
CA LEU A 101 1.42 -10.26 8.72
C LEU A 101 2.25 -11.38 8.08
N ILE A 102 3.51 -11.49 8.50
CA ILE A 102 4.37 -12.66 8.30
C ILE A 102 4.79 -13.15 9.68
N ASN A 103 4.53 -14.41 10.00
CA ASN A 103 4.84 -14.99 11.30
C ASN A 103 4.30 -14.17 12.49
N GLY A 104 3.09 -13.62 12.34
CA GLY A 104 2.42 -12.79 13.35
C GLY A 104 2.96 -11.36 13.48
N LYS A 105 3.92 -10.93 12.63
CA LYS A 105 4.51 -9.58 12.61
C LYS A 105 4.05 -8.80 11.39
N LYS A 106 3.69 -7.54 11.56
CA LYS A 106 3.21 -6.68 10.47
C LYS A 106 4.31 -6.40 9.45
N ILE A 107 4.02 -6.67 8.17
CA ILE A 107 4.89 -6.34 7.03
C ILE A 107 4.30 -5.25 6.15
N ALA A 108 2.98 -5.14 6.06
CA ALA A 108 2.31 -4.13 5.24
C ALA A 108 1.03 -3.63 5.89
N GLY A 109 0.63 -2.42 5.53
CA GLY A 109 -0.64 -1.81 5.90
C GLY A 109 -1.19 -0.94 4.78
N PHE A 110 -2.52 -0.92 4.65
CA PHE A 110 -3.23 -0.23 3.58
C PHE A 110 -4.32 0.65 4.16
N LEU A 111 -4.56 1.78 3.52
CA LEU A 111 -5.61 2.73 3.91
C LEU A 111 -6.26 3.30 2.66
N ALA A 112 -7.53 2.98 2.43
CA ALA A 112 -8.31 3.60 1.36
C ALA A 112 -9.18 4.72 1.94
N GLU A 113 -9.03 5.91 1.40
CA GLU A 113 -9.76 7.12 1.77
C GLU A 113 -10.45 7.66 0.52
N SER A 114 -11.75 7.86 0.59
CA SER A 114 -12.54 8.39 -0.52
C SER A 114 -12.94 9.84 -0.26
N GLU A 115 -12.86 10.67 -1.29
CA GLU A 115 -13.26 12.06 -1.24
C GLU A 115 -14.56 12.28 -2.03
N PHE A 116 -15.56 12.86 -1.35
CA PHE A 116 -16.87 13.13 -1.92
C PHE A 116 -17.21 14.62 -1.87
N ILE A 117 -17.82 15.12 -2.95
CA ILE A 117 -18.52 16.42 -2.95
C ILE A 117 -20.00 16.13 -3.20
N GLY A 118 -20.83 16.30 -2.15
CA GLY A 118 -22.20 15.82 -2.16
C GLY A 118 -22.25 14.30 -2.34
N THR A 119 -22.88 13.84 -3.40
CA THR A 119 -22.97 12.39 -3.75
C THR A 119 -21.92 11.95 -4.77
N THR A 120 -21.08 12.86 -5.25
CA THR A 120 -20.10 12.58 -6.30
C THR A 120 -18.76 12.22 -5.70
N CYS A 121 -18.27 11.01 -5.95
CA CYS A 121 -16.90 10.60 -5.61
C CYS A 121 -15.91 11.34 -6.52
N LYS A 122 -14.99 12.10 -5.95
CA LYS A 122 -13.92 12.80 -6.66
C LYS A 122 -12.73 11.89 -6.92
N GLY A 123 -12.53 10.93 -6.05
CA GLY A 123 -11.47 9.94 -6.15
C GLY A 123 -11.30 9.19 -4.85
N ILE A 124 -10.49 8.16 -4.93
CA ILE A 124 -10.08 7.31 -3.82
C ILE A 124 -8.57 7.32 -3.78
N ILE A 125 -8.03 7.54 -2.61
CA ILE A 125 -6.59 7.52 -2.35
C ILE A 125 -6.28 6.26 -1.56
N VAL A 126 -5.46 5.38 -2.12
CA VAL A 126 -5.07 4.14 -1.45
C VAL A 126 -3.63 4.22 -1.00
N GLY A 127 -3.44 4.56 0.26
CA GLY A 127 -2.14 4.54 0.91
C GLY A 127 -1.65 3.11 1.12
N CYS A 128 -0.42 2.83 0.70
CA CYS A 128 0.24 1.54 0.86
C CYS A 128 1.61 1.74 1.54
N GLY A 129 1.76 1.16 2.72
CA GLY A 129 3.03 1.04 3.42
C GLY A 129 3.49 -0.41 3.44
N ILE A 130 4.70 -0.72 2.90
CA ILE A 130 5.23 -2.09 2.86
C ILE A 130 6.70 -2.07 3.28
N ASN A 131 7.04 -2.89 4.26
CA ASN A 131 8.40 -3.02 4.76
C ASN A 131 9.22 -3.96 3.86
N LEU A 132 10.14 -3.40 3.08
CA LEU A 132 11.00 -4.19 2.19
C LEU A 132 12.31 -4.60 2.86
N ASN A 133 13.13 -3.62 3.24
CA ASN A 133 14.53 -3.81 3.61
C ASN A 133 14.87 -3.34 5.03
N LEU A 134 13.88 -3.14 5.90
CA LEU A 134 14.15 -2.79 7.30
C LEU A 134 14.96 -3.88 8.00
N GLU A 135 15.96 -3.46 8.72
CA GLU A 135 16.80 -4.32 9.56
C GLU A 135 16.22 -4.41 10.97
N GLU A 136 16.67 -5.40 11.75
CA GLU A 136 16.15 -5.65 13.09
C GLU A 136 16.25 -4.44 14.03
N ASN A 137 17.31 -3.63 13.90
CA ASN A 137 17.51 -2.41 14.69
C ASN A 137 16.46 -1.33 14.36
N GLU A 138 16.03 -1.24 13.11
CA GLU A 138 14.97 -0.31 12.68
C GLU A 138 13.59 -0.82 13.09
N LEU A 139 13.34 -2.13 12.97
CA LEU A 139 12.08 -2.77 13.38
C LEU A 139 11.80 -2.59 14.87
N LYS A 140 12.83 -2.49 15.73
CA LYS A 140 12.69 -2.22 17.17
C LYS A 140 12.15 -0.82 17.49
N ASN A 141 12.19 0.11 16.54
CA ASN A 141 11.63 1.46 16.70
C ASN A 141 10.12 1.52 16.37
N ILE A 142 9.52 0.41 15.96
CA ILE A 142 8.09 0.32 15.63
C ILE A 142 7.34 -0.18 16.88
N ASP A 143 6.32 0.56 17.31
CA ASP A 143 5.56 0.32 18.54
C ASP A 143 4.76 -1.01 18.57
N GLN A 144 4.78 -1.78 17.48
CA GLN A 144 4.10 -3.06 17.36
C GLN A 144 5.02 -4.10 16.72
N PRO A 145 4.76 -5.41 16.90
CA PRO A 145 5.52 -6.45 16.21
C PRO A 145 5.50 -6.23 14.70
N ALA A 146 6.66 -5.96 14.13
CA ALA A 146 6.85 -5.67 12.71
C ALA A 146 7.98 -6.52 12.11
N THR A 147 7.94 -6.70 10.79
CA THR A 147 8.98 -7.37 10.03
C THR A 147 9.11 -6.76 8.64
N SER A 148 10.07 -7.24 7.84
CA SER A 148 10.32 -6.83 6.45
C SER A 148 10.67 -8.05 5.60
N ILE A 149 10.64 -7.92 4.27
CA ILE A 149 11.09 -9.00 3.38
C ILE A 149 12.55 -9.37 3.71
N PHE A 150 13.43 -8.38 3.86
CA PHE A 150 14.82 -8.62 4.21
C PHE A 150 14.98 -9.35 5.56
N ASN A 151 14.21 -8.94 6.57
CA ASN A 151 14.31 -9.57 7.90
C ASN A 151 13.91 -11.05 7.88
N GLU A 152 12.91 -11.41 7.06
CA GLU A 152 12.44 -12.79 6.94
C GLU A 152 13.30 -13.63 6.00
N THR A 153 13.76 -13.08 4.87
CA THR A 153 14.45 -13.83 3.80
C THR A 153 15.97 -13.68 3.82
N LYS A 154 16.49 -12.65 4.51
CA LYS A 154 17.91 -12.19 4.47
C LYS A 154 18.37 -11.74 3.09
N LYS A 155 17.43 -11.50 2.15
CA LYS A 155 17.72 -10.99 0.81
C LYS A 155 17.15 -9.59 0.65
N ARG A 156 17.98 -8.65 0.18
CA ARG A 156 17.50 -7.31 -0.15
C ARG A 156 16.66 -7.34 -1.41
N VAL A 157 15.64 -6.50 -1.42
CA VAL A 157 14.69 -6.37 -2.52
C VAL A 157 14.89 -5.02 -3.17
N ASP A 158 14.97 -5.00 -4.50
CA ASP A 158 14.91 -3.77 -5.27
C ASP A 158 13.49 -3.20 -5.21
N LYS A 159 13.36 -1.93 -4.75
CA LYS A 159 12.07 -1.25 -4.57
C LYS A 159 11.31 -1.12 -5.90
N LYS A 160 12.05 -0.83 -6.98
CA LYS A 160 11.43 -0.67 -8.30
C LYS A 160 10.89 -2.00 -8.81
N GLU A 161 11.70 -3.07 -8.72
CA GLU A 161 11.26 -4.41 -9.11
C GLU A 161 10.01 -4.85 -8.32
N PHE A 162 9.99 -4.61 -7.01
CA PHE A 162 8.83 -4.93 -6.18
C PHE A 162 7.58 -4.16 -6.62
N LEU A 163 7.71 -2.86 -6.86
CA LEU A 163 6.61 -2.02 -7.32
C LEU A 163 6.10 -2.41 -8.70
N ASP A 164 7.00 -2.76 -9.63
CA ASP A 164 6.61 -3.22 -10.97
C ASP A 164 5.76 -4.50 -10.89
N LYS A 165 6.11 -5.47 -10.02
CA LYS A 165 5.32 -6.68 -9.76
C LYS A 165 3.98 -6.35 -9.10
N LEU A 166 4.00 -5.53 -8.06
CA LEU A 166 2.78 -5.12 -7.35
C LEU A 166 1.77 -4.49 -8.30
N PHE A 167 2.22 -3.58 -9.14
CA PHE A 167 1.37 -2.90 -10.10
C PHE A 167 0.91 -3.80 -11.23
N PHE A 168 1.75 -4.71 -11.71
CA PHE A 168 1.36 -5.69 -12.71
C PHE A 168 0.21 -6.56 -12.18
N ASN A 169 0.34 -7.08 -10.97
CA ASN A 169 -0.71 -7.87 -10.32
C ASN A 169 -1.98 -7.06 -10.08
N PHE A 170 -1.84 -5.80 -9.67
CA PHE A 170 -2.97 -4.89 -9.46
C PHE A 170 -3.73 -4.60 -10.77
N GLU A 171 -3.05 -4.16 -11.82
CA GLU A 171 -3.65 -3.80 -13.11
C GLU A 171 -4.36 -5.00 -13.75
N LYS A 172 -3.80 -6.20 -13.60
CA LYS A 172 -4.39 -7.43 -14.11
C LYS A 172 -5.74 -7.79 -13.50
N GLU A 173 -5.95 -7.50 -12.22
CA GLU A 173 -7.14 -7.95 -11.49
C GLU A 173 -8.15 -6.81 -11.19
N TYR A 174 -7.75 -5.55 -11.38
CA TYR A 174 -8.56 -4.41 -10.95
C TYR A 174 -9.87 -4.25 -11.72
N GLU A 175 -9.88 -4.42 -13.04
CA GLU A 175 -11.10 -4.32 -13.85
C GLU A 175 -12.11 -5.40 -13.48
N GLU A 176 -11.64 -6.62 -13.22
CA GLU A 176 -12.50 -7.71 -12.76
C GLU A 176 -13.05 -7.44 -11.35
N PHE A 177 -12.23 -6.88 -10.47
CA PHE A 177 -12.64 -6.45 -9.14
C PHE A 177 -13.77 -5.40 -9.19
N LEU A 178 -13.69 -4.41 -10.07
CA LEU A 178 -14.73 -3.38 -10.20
C LEU A 178 -16.09 -3.95 -10.60
N VAL A 179 -16.11 -5.07 -11.32
CA VAL A 179 -17.34 -5.72 -11.80
C VAL A 179 -17.89 -6.75 -10.81
N SER A 180 -17.03 -7.47 -10.13
CA SER A 180 -17.41 -8.69 -9.42
C SER A 180 -17.04 -8.69 -7.94
N GLY A 181 -16.35 -7.64 -7.44
CA GLY A 181 -15.78 -7.65 -6.11
C GLY A 181 -14.68 -8.70 -5.93
N ILE A 182 -14.36 -9.03 -4.70
CA ILE A 182 -13.38 -10.08 -4.38
C ILE A 182 -14.01 -11.44 -4.63
N LYS A 183 -13.45 -12.21 -5.58
CA LYS A 183 -13.86 -13.58 -5.86
C LYS A 183 -13.15 -14.58 -4.94
N GLY A 184 -13.94 -15.35 -4.20
CA GLY A 184 -13.48 -16.52 -3.45
C GLY A 184 -12.84 -16.21 -2.11
N GLU A 185 -12.84 -17.23 -1.23
CA GLU A 185 -12.13 -17.25 0.04
C GLU A 185 -10.62 -17.39 -0.18
N LYS A 186 -9.96 -16.34 -0.65
CA LYS A 186 -8.50 -16.26 -0.59
C LYS A 186 -8.13 -15.50 0.67
N LEU A 187 -7.55 -16.22 1.59
CA LEU A 187 -7.02 -15.83 2.91
C LEU A 187 -7.99 -16.11 4.10
N CYS A 188 -8.01 -17.34 4.54
CA CYS A 188 -8.15 -17.68 5.97
C CYS A 188 -6.77 -17.78 6.60
#